data_a1201bc5729151a1da4921d96f35dffd
#
_entry.id   a1201bc5729151a1da4921d96f35dffd
#
_cell.length_a   1.000
_cell.length_b   1.000
_cell.length_c   1.000
_cell.angle_alpha   90.00
_cell.angle_beta   90.00
_cell.angle_gamma   90.00
#
_symmetry.space_group_name_H-M   'P 1'
#
loop_
_entity.id
_entity.type
_entity.pdbx_description
1 polymer ?
#
loop_
_entity_poly.entity_id
_entity_poly.type
_entity_poly.pdbx_seq_one_letter_code
_entity_poly.pdbx_strand_id
1 'polypeptide(L)'
;MLIRSLHPVDDLAAVTAVQAEAQDYWLLAEGKCDPAAKAAEFFTDGPPGCDPARSHRLGLFADGVLGGLAELSFGFPEVRDAYLGLMLIAPRLRSKGAGVVFLAEVERLARLAGAPVLYLAVLEANPRGRAFWQRMGFAATGKTGRDAETGHLLHRLAKGL
;
A
#
# COMPACT_ATOMS: atom_id res chain seq x y z
N MET A 1 14.74 5.44 -10.43
CA MET A 1 13.38 5.65 -9.89
C MET A 1 13.40 6.74 -8.84
N LEU A 2 12.40 7.59 -8.84
CA LEU A 2 12.23 8.66 -7.87
C LEU A 2 11.01 8.34 -6.98
N ILE A 3 11.15 8.51 -5.66
CA ILE A 3 10.02 8.41 -4.73
C ILE A 3 9.84 9.75 -4.03
N ARG A 4 8.60 10.24 -4.02
CA ARG A 4 8.24 11.47 -3.32
C ARG A 4 6.82 11.42 -2.77
N SER A 5 6.51 12.34 -1.85
CA SER A 5 5.15 12.58 -1.41
C SER A 5 4.29 13.11 -2.55
N LEU A 6 3.02 12.69 -2.57
CA LEU A 6 2.01 13.10 -3.53
C LEU A 6 1.08 14.15 -2.91
N HIS A 7 0.65 15.09 -3.73
CA HIS A 7 -0.27 16.15 -3.34
C HIS A 7 -1.69 15.84 -3.85
N PRO A 8 -2.74 15.98 -3.01
CA PRO A 8 -4.09 15.52 -3.36
C PRO A 8 -4.76 16.31 -4.50
N VAL A 9 -4.26 17.48 -4.84
CA VAL A 9 -4.75 18.28 -5.96
C VAL A 9 -3.83 18.09 -7.16
N ASP A 10 -2.54 18.37 -7.01
CA ASP A 10 -1.59 18.43 -8.13
C ASP A 10 -1.32 17.06 -8.75
N ASP A 11 -1.34 16.01 -7.95
CA ASP A 11 -1.06 14.63 -8.39
C ASP A 11 -2.32 13.78 -8.64
N LEU A 12 -3.52 14.33 -8.42
CA LEU A 12 -4.77 13.56 -8.50
C LEU A 12 -4.97 12.86 -9.86
N ALA A 13 -4.70 13.58 -10.95
CA ALA A 13 -4.84 13.02 -12.30
C ALA A 13 -3.85 11.86 -12.55
N ALA A 14 -2.60 12.00 -12.10
CA ALA A 14 -1.59 10.95 -12.21
C ALA A 14 -1.95 9.73 -11.34
N VAL A 15 -2.45 9.95 -10.12
CA VAL A 15 -2.93 8.87 -9.25
C VAL A 15 -4.11 8.13 -9.89
N THR A 16 -5.06 8.86 -10.48
CA THR A 16 -6.19 8.25 -11.20
C THR A 16 -5.71 7.37 -12.35
N ALA A 17 -4.71 7.82 -13.11
CA ALA A 17 -4.13 7.03 -14.21
C ALA A 17 -3.48 5.72 -13.70
N VAL A 18 -2.75 5.75 -12.59
CA VAL A 18 -2.17 4.54 -11.99
C VAL A 18 -3.26 3.59 -11.51
N GLN A 19 -4.33 4.10 -10.89
CA GLN A 19 -5.44 3.28 -10.45
C GLN A 19 -6.11 2.57 -11.63
N ALA A 20 -6.28 3.26 -12.76
CA ALA A 20 -6.81 2.68 -13.99
C ALA A 20 -5.88 1.63 -14.60
N GLU A 21 -4.57 1.89 -14.62
CA GLU A 21 -3.57 0.95 -15.13
C GLU A 21 -3.48 -0.33 -14.29
N ALA A 22 -3.65 -0.21 -12.98
CA ALA A 22 -3.60 -1.33 -12.02
C ALA A 22 -4.98 -1.87 -11.66
N GLN A 23 -5.98 -1.70 -12.53
CA GLN A 23 -7.36 -2.16 -12.27
C GLN A 23 -7.46 -3.68 -12.03
N ASP A 24 -6.52 -4.47 -12.51
CA ASP A 24 -6.46 -5.92 -12.25
C ASP A 24 -6.43 -6.22 -10.75
N TYR A 25 -5.71 -5.43 -9.97
CA TYR A 25 -5.70 -5.57 -8.51
C TYR A 25 -7.09 -5.28 -7.92
N TRP A 26 -7.74 -4.20 -8.33
CA TRP A 26 -9.05 -3.83 -7.80
C TRP A 26 -10.15 -4.81 -8.23
N LEU A 27 -10.08 -5.33 -9.44
CA LEU A 27 -10.99 -6.38 -9.90
C LEU A 27 -10.84 -7.65 -9.06
N LEU A 28 -9.61 -8.02 -8.69
CA LEU A 28 -9.37 -9.14 -7.77
C LEU A 28 -9.89 -8.83 -6.36
N ALA A 29 -9.57 -7.64 -5.83
CA ALA A 29 -9.86 -7.27 -4.44
C ALA A 29 -11.34 -6.94 -4.20
N GLU A 30 -12.02 -6.28 -5.15
CA GLU A 30 -13.36 -5.73 -4.97
C GLU A 30 -14.36 -6.13 -6.06
N GLY A 31 -13.92 -6.80 -7.12
CA GLY A 31 -14.76 -7.19 -8.25
C GLY A 31 -15.14 -6.04 -9.18
N LYS A 32 -14.68 -4.84 -8.91
CA LYS A 32 -14.93 -3.60 -9.68
C LYS A 32 -13.78 -2.63 -9.50
N CYS A 33 -13.64 -1.67 -10.40
CA CYS A 33 -12.70 -0.58 -10.29
C CYS A 33 -13.31 0.71 -10.79
N ASP A 34 -13.34 1.72 -9.94
CA ASP A 34 -13.59 3.12 -10.30
C ASP A 34 -12.30 3.90 -10.02
N PRO A 35 -11.48 4.18 -11.04
CA PRO A 35 -10.18 4.81 -10.84
C PRO A 35 -10.25 6.18 -10.16
N ALA A 36 -11.27 7.00 -10.47
CA ALA A 36 -11.43 8.31 -9.84
C ALA A 36 -11.77 8.19 -8.36
N ALA A 37 -12.66 7.26 -7.99
CA ALA A 37 -12.99 6.99 -6.59
C ALA A 37 -11.77 6.46 -5.84
N LYS A 38 -11.02 5.53 -6.42
CA LYS A 38 -9.79 4.98 -5.82
C LYS A 38 -8.70 6.03 -5.64
N ALA A 39 -8.58 6.98 -6.55
CA ALA A 39 -7.65 8.09 -6.43
C ALA A 39 -8.03 9.02 -5.26
N ALA A 40 -9.30 9.34 -5.09
CA ALA A 40 -9.77 10.15 -3.96
C ALA A 40 -9.55 9.42 -2.62
N GLU A 41 -9.91 8.15 -2.54
CA GLU A 41 -9.71 7.29 -1.36
C GLU A 41 -8.22 7.20 -0.97
N PHE A 42 -7.32 7.11 -1.94
CA PHE A 42 -5.89 7.05 -1.68
C PHE A 42 -5.37 8.19 -0.81
N PHE A 43 -5.95 9.38 -0.94
CA PHE A 43 -5.54 10.54 -0.15
C PHE A 43 -6.23 10.67 1.21
N THR A 44 -7.31 9.96 1.44
CA THR A 44 -8.16 10.13 2.64
C THR A 44 -8.27 8.89 3.50
N ASP A 45 -8.17 7.69 2.92
CA ASP A 45 -8.35 6.43 3.65
C ASP A 45 -7.12 6.09 4.49
N GLY A 46 -7.37 5.36 5.58
CA GLY A 46 -6.34 4.84 6.45
C GLY A 46 -6.89 3.86 7.47
N PRO A 47 -6.01 3.20 8.25
CA PRO A 47 -6.44 2.30 9.31
C PRO A 47 -7.25 3.03 10.40
N PRO A 48 -8.06 2.29 11.17
CA PRO A 48 -8.82 2.87 12.28
C PRO A 48 -7.93 3.63 13.27
N GLY A 49 -8.36 4.84 13.65
CA GLY A 49 -7.65 5.67 14.63
C GLY A 49 -6.38 6.36 14.14
N CYS A 50 -5.96 6.16 12.91
CA CYS A 50 -4.83 6.88 12.34
C CYS A 50 -5.27 8.25 11.81
N ASP A 51 -4.42 9.25 12.04
CA ASP A 51 -4.61 10.61 11.50
C ASP A 51 -4.08 10.65 10.06
N PRO A 52 -4.93 10.88 9.04
CA PRO A 52 -4.47 10.97 7.65
C PRO A 52 -3.43 12.07 7.41
N ALA A 53 -3.47 13.16 8.18
CA ALA A 53 -2.51 14.26 8.08
C ALA A 53 -1.08 13.84 8.47
N ARG A 54 -0.93 12.76 9.24
CA ARG A 54 0.36 12.20 9.65
C ARG A 54 0.82 11.03 8.78
N SER A 55 -0.01 10.59 7.84
CA SER A 55 0.33 9.52 6.92
C SER A 55 1.23 10.01 5.78
N HIS A 56 1.99 9.08 5.21
CA HIS A 56 2.71 9.33 3.97
C HIS A 56 1.92 8.78 2.79
N ARG A 57 1.65 9.64 1.81
CA ARG A 57 1.05 9.30 0.52
C ARG A 57 2.15 9.40 -0.52
N LEU A 58 2.76 8.26 -0.88
CA LEU A 58 3.97 8.22 -1.67
C LEU A 58 3.69 7.81 -3.11
N GLY A 59 4.43 8.39 -4.03
CA GLY A 59 4.48 7.99 -5.42
C GLY A 59 5.87 7.53 -5.83
N LEU A 60 5.93 6.44 -6.58
CA LEU A 60 7.14 5.96 -7.24
C LEU A 60 7.06 6.31 -8.72
N PHE A 61 8.07 7.03 -9.21
CA PHE A 61 8.18 7.49 -10.58
C PHE A 61 9.30 6.74 -11.30
N ALA A 62 9.01 6.24 -12.49
CA ALA A 62 9.99 5.69 -13.42
C ALA A 62 9.96 6.52 -14.70
N ASP A 63 11.12 7.01 -15.13
CA ASP A 63 11.25 7.88 -16.32
C ASP A 63 10.29 9.09 -16.27
N GLY A 64 10.11 9.67 -15.09
CA GLY A 64 9.23 10.82 -14.86
C GLY A 64 7.73 10.50 -14.82
N VAL A 65 7.34 9.25 -14.97
CA VAL A 65 5.94 8.81 -14.98
C VAL A 65 5.60 8.07 -13.68
N LEU A 66 4.52 8.49 -13.01
CA LEU A 66 4.03 7.82 -11.81
C LEU A 66 3.62 6.39 -12.15
N GLY A 67 4.10 5.43 -11.37
CA GLY A 67 3.80 4.01 -11.59
C GLY A 67 3.70 3.19 -10.31
N GLY A 68 3.78 3.83 -9.15
CA GLY A 68 3.55 3.17 -7.87
C GLY A 68 2.93 4.10 -6.85
N LEU A 69 2.07 3.55 -5.98
CA LEU A 69 1.41 4.26 -4.89
C LEU A 69 1.66 3.51 -3.59
N ALA A 70 1.94 4.23 -2.50
CA ALA A 70 1.99 3.63 -1.17
C ALA A 70 1.37 4.57 -0.13
N GLU A 71 0.58 3.98 0.78
CA GLU A 71 0.00 4.66 1.93
C GLU A 71 0.58 4.07 3.21
N LEU A 72 1.33 4.89 3.95
CA LEU A 72 1.94 4.52 5.22
C LEU A 72 1.34 5.35 6.35
N SER A 73 0.67 4.68 7.28
CA SER A 73 0.03 5.27 8.44
C SER A 73 0.72 4.87 9.75
N PHE A 74 0.46 5.61 10.82
CA PHE A 74 1.05 5.39 12.14
C PHE A 74 -0.04 5.34 13.21
N GLY A 75 0.16 4.46 14.21
CA GLY A 75 -0.76 4.31 15.33
C GLY A 75 -1.74 3.14 15.20
N PHE A 76 -1.43 2.16 14.36
CA PHE A 76 -2.22 0.95 14.18
C PHE A 76 -1.32 -0.24 13.81
N PRO A 77 -1.55 -1.45 14.37
CA PRO A 77 -2.56 -1.84 15.37
C PRO A 77 -2.35 -1.21 16.75
N GLU A 78 -1.09 -0.93 17.12
CA GLU A 78 -0.75 -0.28 18.38
C GLU A 78 -0.24 1.15 18.15
N VAL A 79 -0.24 1.97 19.19
CA VAL A 79 0.07 3.40 19.10
C VAL A 79 1.44 3.72 18.48
N ARG A 80 2.42 2.81 18.61
CA ARG A 80 3.78 3.00 18.08
C ARG A 80 4.00 2.33 16.73
N ASP A 81 3.07 1.51 16.27
CA ASP A 81 3.25 0.72 15.06
C ASP A 81 3.02 1.55 13.80
N ALA A 82 3.64 1.09 12.71
CA ALA A 82 3.37 1.56 11.36
C ALA A 82 2.52 0.54 10.59
N TYR A 83 1.68 1.02 9.70
CA TYR A 83 0.80 0.21 8.88
C TYR A 83 0.87 0.65 7.41
N LEU A 84 1.22 -0.29 6.54
CA LEU A 84 1.20 -0.10 5.10
C LEU A 84 -0.19 -0.47 4.59
N GLY A 85 -1.04 0.53 4.41
CA GLY A 85 -2.43 0.34 4.00
C GLY A 85 -2.59 0.00 2.53
N LEU A 86 -1.68 0.50 1.69
CA LEU A 86 -1.64 0.21 0.25
C LEU A 86 -0.20 0.22 -0.23
N MET A 87 0.17 -0.72 -1.07
CA MET A 87 1.31 -0.60 -1.99
C MET A 87 0.91 -1.19 -3.33
N LEU A 88 0.74 -0.33 -4.32
CA LEU A 88 0.27 -0.66 -5.65
C LEU A 88 1.35 -0.34 -6.68
N ILE A 89 1.70 -1.30 -7.53
CA ILE A 89 2.66 -1.12 -8.62
C ILE A 89 1.94 -1.33 -9.95
N ALA A 90 2.06 -0.36 -10.84
CA ALA A 90 1.53 -0.46 -12.19
C ALA A 90 2.09 -1.68 -12.92
N PRO A 91 1.27 -2.41 -13.71
CA PRO A 91 1.70 -3.63 -14.39
C PRO A 91 3.03 -3.52 -15.15
N ARG A 92 3.25 -2.39 -15.83
CA ARG A 92 4.48 -2.13 -16.60
C ARG A 92 5.77 -2.12 -15.76
N LEU A 93 5.67 -1.92 -14.44
CA LEU A 93 6.82 -1.87 -13.52
C LEU A 93 6.95 -3.12 -12.66
N ARG A 94 6.00 -4.04 -12.72
CA ARG A 94 6.03 -5.28 -11.94
C ARG A 94 7.17 -6.19 -12.41
N SER A 95 7.71 -6.98 -11.50
CA SER A 95 8.81 -7.93 -11.74
C SER A 95 10.12 -7.28 -12.23
N LYS A 96 10.26 -5.96 -12.01
CA LYS A 96 11.45 -5.16 -12.38
C LYS A 96 12.12 -4.52 -11.15
N GLY A 97 11.85 -5.03 -9.96
CA GLY A 97 12.43 -4.51 -8.72
C GLY A 97 11.75 -3.28 -8.12
N ALA A 98 10.76 -2.69 -8.79
CA ALA A 98 10.08 -1.49 -8.31
C ALA A 98 9.48 -1.66 -6.92
N GLY A 99 8.84 -2.79 -6.64
CA GLY A 99 8.27 -3.08 -5.33
C GLY A 99 9.33 -3.16 -4.21
N VAL A 100 10.51 -3.69 -4.50
CA VAL A 100 11.61 -3.77 -3.54
C VAL A 100 12.14 -2.38 -3.20
N VAL A 101 12.36 -1.55 -4.21
CA VAL A 101 12.83 -0.16 -4.02
C VAL A 101 11.80 0.65 -3.25
N PHE A 102 10.51 0.49 -3.57
CA PHE A 102 9.44 1.22 -2.91
C PHE A 102 9.28 0.81 -1.44
N LEU A 103 9.30 -0.49 -1.17
CA LEU A 103 9.23 -1.00 0.21
C LEU A 103 10.41 -0.52 1.05
N ALA A 104 11.61 -0.47 0.50
CA ALA A 104 12.78 0.03 1.22
C ALA A 104 12.60 1.47 1.71
N GLU A 105 11.98 2.33 0.91
CA GLU A 105 11.66 3.71 1.31
C GLU A 105 10.55 3.75 2.38
N VAL A 106 9.51 2.93 2.23
CA VAL A 106 8.46 2.79 3.26
C VAL A 106 9.06 2.38 4.60
N GLU A 107 9.91 1.37 4.61
CA GLU A 107 10.59 0.90 5.83
C GLU A 107 11.50 1.97 6.42
N ARG A 108 12.23 2.72 5.57
CA ARG A 108 13.07 3.82 6.02
C ARG A 108 12.26 4.89 6.76
N LEU A 109 11.12 5.29 6.21
CA LEU A 109 10.21 6.27 6.82
C LEU A 109 9.61 5.74 8.13
N ALA A 110 9.21 4.48 8.16
CA ALA A 110 8.69 3.86 9.37
C ALA A 110 9.75 3.82 10.50
N ARG A 111 11.00 3.49 10.19
CA ARG A 111 12.12 3.53 11.14
C ARG A 111 12.39 4.94 11.64
N LEU A 112 12.38 5.93 10.75
CA LEU A 112 12.58 7.35 11.13
C LEU A 112 11.50 7.84 12.09
N ALA A 113 10.27 7.33 11.96
CA ALA A 113 9.18 7.62 12.89
C ALA A 113 9.28 6.85 14.22
N GLY A 114 10.26 5.94 14.35
CA GLY A 114 10.47 5.15 15.55
C GLY A 114 9.53 3.95 15.68
N ALA A 115 8.87 3.53 14.60
CA ALA A 115 7.97 2.38 14.64
C ALA A 115 8.77 1.07 14.82
N PRO A 116 8.42 0.23 15.80
CA PRO A 116 9.11 -1.04 16.03
C PRO A 116 8.71 -2.13 15.03
N VAL A 117 7.50 -2.04 14.47
CA VAL A 117 6.93 -3.05 13.58
C VAL A 117 6.17 -2.36 12.45
N LEU A 118 6.30 -2.91 11.25
CA LEU A 118 5.49 -2.57 10.10
C LEU A 118 4.48 -3.69 9.82
N TYR A 119 3.21 -3.33 9.82
CA TYR A 119 2.11 -4.24 9.52
C TYR A 119 1.50 -3.97 8.15
N LEU A 120 0.86 -4.97 7.59
CA LEU A 120 -0.01 -4.87 6.43
C LEU A 120 -1.04 -5.99 6.42
N ALA A 121 -2.05 -5.89 5.56
CA ALA A 121 -2.96 -6.98 5.26
C ALA A 121 -2.81 -7.40 3.80
N VAL A 122 -2.89 -8.69 3.54
CA VAL A 122 -2.87 -9.26 2.19
C VAL A 122 -4.07 -10.18 1.99
N LEU A 123 -4.68 -10.10 0.82
CA LEU A 123 -5.76 -10.99 0.42
C LEU A 123 -5.24 -12.43 0.26
N GLU A 124 -5.98 -13.39 0.80
CA GLU A 124 -5.70 -14.81 0.54
C GLU A 124 -5.77 -15.12 -0.97
N ALA A 125 -6.67 -14.47 -1.68
CA ALA A 125 -6.84 -14.58 -3.12
C ALA A 125 -5.72 -13.94 -3.95
N ASN A 126 -4.71 -13.32 -3.31
CA ASN A 126 -3.55 -12.71 -3.96
C ASN A 126 -2.26 -13.48 -3.66
N PRO A 127 -2.01 -14.63 -4.29
CA PRO A 127 -0.82 -15.44 -4.02
C PRO A 127 0.50 -14.75 -4.42
N ARG A 128 0.47 -13.91 -5.45
CA ARG A 128 1.65 -13.13 -5.87
C ARG A 128 2.05 -12.11 -4.81
N GLY A 129 1.10 -11.40 -4.26
CA GLY A 129 1.32 -10.46 -3.17
C GLY A 129 1.86 -11.18 -1.92
N ARG A 130 1.26 -12.30 -1.55
CA ARG A 130 1.72 -13.10 -0.41
C ARG A 130 3.16 -13.56 -0.58
N ALA A 131 3.52 -14.08 -1.75
CA ALA A 131 4.89 -14.50 -2.05
C ALA A 131 5.88 -13.34 -2.01
N PHE A 132 5.50 -12.16 -2.51
CA PHE A 132 6.32 -10.95 -2.43
C PHE A 132 6.59 -10.56 -0.97
N TRP A 133 5.56 -10.45 -0.15
CA TRP A 133 5.71 -10.07 1.26
C TRP A 133 6.56 -11.06 2.03
N GLN A 134 6.39 -12.36 1.79
CA GLN A 134 7.21 -13.39 2.40
C GLN A 134 8.70 -13.23 2.05
N ARG A 135 9.01 -12.99 0.77
CA ARG A 135 10.40 -12.71 0.34
C ARG A 135 10.97 -11.45 0.97
N MET A 136 10.13 -10.45 1.24
CA MET A 136 10.54 -9.19 1.90
C MET A 136 10.66 -9.32 3.42
N GLY A 137 10.45 -10.50 3.99
CA GLY A 137 10.66 -10.76 5.41
C GLY A 137 9.42 -10.57 6.29
N PHE A 138 8.24 -10.40 5.71
CA PHE A 138 6.99 -10.37 6.47
C PHE A 138 6.55 -11.79 6.84
N ALA A 139 6.01 -11.92 8.05
CA ALA A 139 5.45 -13.17 8.57
C ALA A 139 3.99 -12.98 8.96
N ALA A 140 3.20 -14.06 8.83
CA ALA A 140 1.82 -14.06 9.29
C ALA A 140 1.75 -13.90 10.80
N THR A 141 0.85 -13.03 11.27
CA THR A 141 0.62 -12.81 12.72
C THR A 141 -0.36 -13.79 13.33
N GLY A 142 -1.06 -14.57 12.50
CA GLY A 142 -2.20 -15.39 12.91
C GLY A 142 -3.52 -14.64 12.95
N LYS A 143 -3.52 -13.31 12.86
CA LYS A 143 -4.76 -12.53 12.72
C LYS A 143 -5.27 -12.58 11.29
N THR A 144 -6.56 -12.84 11.17
CA THR A 144 -7.30 -12.82 9.92
C THR A 144 -8.51 -11.92 10.04
N GLY A 145 -9.00 -11.44 8.93
CA GLY A 145 -10.24 -10.69 8.82
C GLY A 145 -10.97 -11.10 7.56
N ARG A 146 -12.24 -10.78 7.50
CA ARG A 146 -13.05 -11.02 6.31
C ARG A 146 -13.69 -9.72 5.88
N ASP A 147 -13.51 -9.36 4.62
CA ASP A 147 -14.17 -8.20 4.05
C ASP A 147 -15.69 -8.42 4.00
N ALA A 148 -16.44 -7.47 4.56
CA ALA A 148 -17.89 -7.58 4.69
C ALA A 148 -18.63 -7.52 3.34
N GLU A 149 -18.07 -6.80 2.34
CA GLU A 149 -18.69 -6.65 1.03
C GLU A 149 -18.35 -7.81 0.09
N THR A 150 -17.07 -8.21 0.06
CA THR A 150 -16.58 -9.22 -0.89
C THR A 150 -16.51 -10.62 -0.31
N GLY A 151 -16.46 -10.77 1.01
CA GLY A 151 -16.23 -12.05 1.68
C GLY A 151 -14.77 -12.52 1.60
N HIS A 152 -13.85 -11.74 1.02
CA HIS A 152 -12.45 -12.11 0.93
C HIS A 152 -11.80 -12.24 2.31
N LEU A 153 -11.00 -13.29 2.49
CA LEU A 153 -10.17 -13.48 3.66
C LEU A 153 -8.89 -12.65 3.52
N LEU A 154 -8.56 -11.92 4.59
CA LEU A 154 -7.36 -11.12 4.72
C LEU A 154 -6.45 -11.71 5.78
N HIS A 155 -5.15 -11.72 5.52
CA HIS A 155 -4.13 -12.10 6.49
C HIS A 155 -3.32 -10.88 6.90
N ARG A 156 -3.20 -10.66 8.21
CA ARG A 156 -2.29 -9.64 8.75
C ARG A 156 -0.88 -10.18 8.78
N LEU A 157 0.04 -9.45 8.17
CA LEU A 157 1.47 -9.73 8.17
C LEU A 157 2.22 -8.66 8.95
N ALA A 158 3.38 -9.02 9.50
CA ALA A 158 4.24 -8.13 10.26
C ALA A 158 5.70 -8.34 9.94
N LYS A 159 6.46 -7.24 10.03
CA LYS A 159 7.92 -7.24 9.95
C LYS A 159 8.49 -6.35 11.03
N GLY A 160 9.40 -6.87 11.86
CA GLY A 160 10.19 -6.05 12.79
C GLY A 160 11.12 -5.11 12.03
N LEU A 161 11.24 -3.88 12.49
CA LEU A 161 12.03 -2.83 11.85
C LEU A 161 13.36 -2.57 12.56
#